data_7738710db5e11677f85a9ab0e135f82c
#
_entry.id   7738710db5e11677f85a9ab0e135f82c
#
_cell.length_a   1.000
_cell.length_b   1.000
_cell.length_c   1.000
_cell.angle_alpha   90.00
_cell.angle_beta   90.00
_cell.angle_gamma   90.00
#
_symmetry.space_group_name_H-M   'P 1'
#
loop_
_entity.id
_entity.type
_entity.pdbx_description
1 polymer ?
#
loop_
_entity_poly.entity_id
_entity_poly.type
_entity_poly.pdbx_seq_one_letter_code
_entity_poly.pdbx_strand_id
1 'polypeptide(L)'
;VRASRFLAACRGEPVDRPPVWVMRQAGRYLPEYLRVRAQAGSFLALCRHPELAAEVTLQPVRRFGFDAAIIFSDILLPLTALGVEFEFPDEGGPQLREALATPRQWARVAPRAGGTDAALVAEAVARVRAALPEEVALIAFCGAPWTLASYLVEGATSRDHTRTKAALLEYPQAFAQLLATLAETMAAYLEGLVRAGADAVQVFDSWAGSLSAQLYQEFAIPPLSTLMGRLAATGVPRILYAGGASHLLPTLAAVPCEAVSVDWRVSLPGAAALLPGRAIQGNLDPAALLASPATVRRATRQMMAEAPARGWIANLGHGIRPETPVANVAAFVETIREVA
;
A
#
# COMPACT_ATOMS: atom_id res chain seq x y z
N VAL A 1 -5.40 11.59 20.99
CA VAL A 1 -4.47 11.19 19.93
C VAL A 1 -3.48 10.20 20.53
N ARG A 2 -3.34 9.00 19.97
CA ARG A 2 -2.40 7.98 20.44
C ARG A 2 -0.97 8.47 20.24
N ALA A 3 -0.09 8.21 21.22
CA ALA A 3 1.33 8.56 21.15
C ALA A 3 2.09 7.60 20.23
N SER A 4 1.82 7.67 18.92
CA SER A 4 2.46 6.83 17.91
C SER A 4 3.49 7.64 17.12
N ARG A 5 4.75 7.18 17.13
CA ARG A 5 5.85 7.73 16.30
C ARG A 5 5.50 7.78 14.82
N PHE A 6 4.84 6.72 14.34
CA PHE A 6 4.43 6.63 12.95
C PHE A 6 3.43 7.74 12.58
N LEU A 7 2.41 7.95 13.42
CA LEU A 7 1.40 8.99 13.16
C LEU A 7 2.00 10.40 13.28
N ALA A 8 2.90 10.62 14.22
CA ALA A 8 3.63 11.89 14.37
C ALA A 8 4.50 12.16 13.13
N ALA A 9 5.27 11.18 12.67
CA ALA A 9 6.08 11.31 11.46
C ALA A 9 5.23 11.59 10.21
N CYS A 10 4.06 10.94 10.05
CA CYS A 10 3.13 11.26 8.96
C CYS A 10 2.71 12.72 8.94
N ARG A 11 2.62 13.38 10.09
CA ARG A 11 2.24 14.79 10.23
C ARG A 11 3.43 15.75 10.20
N GLY A 12 4.66 15.24 10.02
CA GLY A 12 5.88 16.06 10.08
C GLY A 12 6.24 16.53 11.49
N GLU A 13 5.60 15.97 12.52
CA GLU A 13 5.88 16.27 13.93
C GLU A 13 7.23 15.66 14.36
N PRO A 14 7.90 16.25 15.38
CA PRO A 14 9.13 15.69 15.93
C PRO A 14 8.92 14.30 16.51
N VAL A 15 9.88 13.42 16.30
CA VAL A 15 9.95 12.07 16.88
C VAL A 15 11.33 11.84 17.46
N ASP A 16 11.44 10.97 18.46
CA ASP A 16 12.70 10.59 19.11
C ASP A 16 13.62 9.78 18.17
N ARG A 17 13.04 9.01 17.27
CA ARG A 17 13.69 8.29 16.18
C ARG A 17 12.73 8.08 15.02
N PRO A 18 13.23 7.82 13.81
CA PRO A 18 12.38 7.47 12.69
C PRO A 18 11.52 6.21 12.98
N PRO A 19 10.21 6.23 12.73
CA PRO A 19 9.40 5.02 12.78
C PRO A 19 9.80 4.09 11.64
N VAL A 20 9.70 2.78 11.87
CA VAL A 20 10.04 1.74 10.89
C VAL A 20 8.94 0.70 10.77
N TRP A 21 8.61 0.39 9.52
CA TRP A 21 7.81 -0.76 9.12
C TRP A 21 8.20 -1.15 7.70
N VAL A 22 7.78 -2.30 7.19
CA VAL A 22 8.10 -2.70 5.81
C VAL A 22 6.85 -3.18 5.06
N MET A 23 6.71 -2.73 3.82
CA MET A 23 5.66 -3.18 2.92
C MET A 23 5.73 -4.70 2.71
N ARG A 24 4.59 -5.39 2.85
CA ARG A 24 4.47 -6.86 2.83
C ARG A 24 5.17 -7.53 4.01
N GLN A 25 5.26 -6.86 5.17
CA GLN A 25 5.92 -7.37 6.38
C GLN A 25 5.34 -8.70 6.89
N ALA A 26 4.06 -8.98 6.69
CA ALA A 26 3.48 -10.31 6.81
C ALA A 26 3.60 -11.01 5.45
N GLY A 27 4.45 -12.04 5.34
CA GLY A 27 4.72 -12.63 4.04
C GLY A 27 5.56 -13.90 4.07
N ARG A 28 5.76 -14.48 2.90
CA ARG A 28 6.40 -15.79 2.67
C ARG A 28 7.81 -15.95 3.22
N TYR A 29 8.50 -14.87 3.56
CA TYR A 29 9.82 -14.91 4.20
C TYR A 29 9.76 -15.30 5.69
N LEU A 30 8.57 -15.24 6.33
CA LEU A 30 8.37 -15.60 7.73
C LEU A 30 7.92 -17.06 7.89
N PRO A 31 8.64 -17.89 8.65
CA PRO A 31 8.23 -19.29 8.89
C PRO A 31 6.86 -19.40 9.57
N GLU A 32 6.54 -18.50 10.50
CA GLU A 32 5.24 -18.44 11.19
C GLU A 32 4.10 -18.09 10.24
N TYR A 33 4.32 -17.20 9.28
CA TYR A 33 3.35 -16.90 8.24
C TYR A 33 3.07 -18.13 7.38
N LEU A 34 4.10 -18.86 6.97
CA LEU A 34 3.94 -20.06 6.14
C LEU A 34 3.10 -21.12 6.82
N ARG A 35 3.22 -21.29 8.15
CA ARG A 35 2.39 -22.22 8.93
C ARG A 35 0.90 -21.82 8.88
N VAL A 36 0.59 -20.56 9.13
CA VAL A 36 -0.80 -20.06 9.08
C VAL A 36 -1.34 -20.10 7.65
N ARG A 37 -0.50 -19.80 6.65
CA ARG A 37 -0.88 -19.89 5.22
C ARG A 37 -1.23 -21.31 4.81
N ALA A 38 -0.49 -22.31 5.28
CA ALA A 38 -0.77 -23.73 5.04
C ALA A 38 -2.09 -24.16 5.72
N GLN A 39 -2.36 -23.68 6.93
CA GLN A 39 -3.62 -23.94 7.64
C GLN A 39 -4.83 -23.36 6.88
N ALA A 40 -4.70 -22.17 6.31
CA ALA A 40 -5.77 -21.50 5.56
C ALA A 40 -6.05 -22.17 4.20
N GLY A 41 -5.12 -22.95 3.65
CA GLY A 41 -5.23 -23.64 2.36
C GLY A 41 -4.93 -22.73 1.16
N SER A 42 -5.47 -21.52 1.05
CA SER A 42 -5.20 -20.58 -0.04
C SER A 42 -4.94 -19.17 0.46
N PHE A 43 -4.31 -18.31 -0.38
CA PHE A 43 -4.09 -16.89 -0.05
C PHE A 43 -5.41 -16.15 0.17
N LEU A 44 -6.37 -16.39 -0.72
CA LEU A 44 -7.69 -15.77 -0.64
C LEU A 44 -8.46 -16.25 0.59
N ALA A 45 -8.39 -17.53 0.93
CA ALA A 45 -8.99 -18.07 2.16
C ALA A 45 -8.38 -17.42 3.41
N LEU A 46 -7.05 -17.22 3.44
CA LEU A 46 -6.38 -16.51 4.52
C LEU A 46 -6.89 -15.07 4.66
N CYS A 47 -7.00 -14.32 3.55
CA CYS A 47 -7.55 -12.97 3.56
C CYS A 47 -9.02 -12.91 4.03
N ARG A 48 -9.80 -13.95 3.77
CA ARG A 48 -11.22 -14.07 4.13
C ARG A 48 -11.47 -14.65 5.51
N HIS A 49 -10.43 -14.95 6.28
CA HIS A 49 -10.52 -15.48 7.63
C HIS A 49 -10.02 -14.43 8.64
N PRO A 50 -10.89 -13.66 9.29
CA PRO A 50 -10.49 -12.51 10.12
C PRO A 50 -9.47 -12.85 11.22
N GLU A 51 -9.62 -14.02 11.88
CA GLU A 51 -8.70 -14.48 12.93
C GLU A 51 -7.29 -14.76 12.37
N LEU A 52 -7.21 -15.47 11.24
CA LEU A 52 -5.93 -15.81 10.63
C LEU A 52 -5.27 -14.58 9.99
N ALA A 53 -6.05 -13.70 9.37
CA ALA A 53 -5.56 -12.42 8.85
C ALA A 53 -5.03 -11.52 9.97
N ALA A 54 -5.71 -11.49 11.12
CA ALA A 54 -5.23 -10.77 12.30
C ALA A 54 -3.93 -11.38 12.85
N GLU A 55 -3.86 -12.71 12.98
CA GLU A 55 -2.65 -13.40 13.46
C GLU A 55 -1.44 -13.08 12.59
N VAL A 56 -1.53 -13.23 11.26
CA VAL A 56 -0.40 -12.94 10.39
C VAL A 56 -0.03 -11.46 10.35
N THR A 57 -0.99 -10.56 10.56
CA THR A 57 -0.72 -9.12 10.69
C THR A 57 0.14 -8.81 11.92
N LEU A 58 -0.10 -9.48 13.04
CA LEU A 58 0.59 -9.27 14.30
C LEU A 58 1.99 -9.91 14.36
N GLN A 59 2.23 -10.98 13.60
CA GLN A 59 3.50 -11.73 13.64
C GLN A 59 4.74 -10.85 13.43
N PRO A 60 4.85 -10.02 12.38
CA PRO A 60 6.03 -9.19 12.16
C PRO A 60 6.20 -8.10 13.24
N VAL A 61 5.11 -7.58 13.80
CA VAL A 61 5.16 -6.62 14.90
C VAL A 61 5.76 -7.28 16.14
N ARG A 62 5.30 -8.47 16.51
CA ARG A 62 5.82 -9.25 17.65
C ARG A 62 7.29 -9.62 17.44
N ARG A 63 7.69 -9.96 16.22
CA ARG A 63 9.06 -10.40 15.91
C ARG A 63 10.05 -9.26 15.86
N PHE A 64 9.73 -8.16 15.19
CA PHE A 64 10.67 -7.07 14.90
C PHE A 64 10.37 -5.79 15.67
N GLY A 65 9.21 -5.71 16.32
CA GLY A 65 8.78 -4.51 17.06
C GLY A 65 8.48 -3.32 16.13
N PHE A 66 7.98 -3.51 14.93
CA PHE A 66 7.63 -2.42 14.01
C PHE A 66 6.74 -1.36 14.65
N ASP A 67 6.91 -0.10 14.24
CA ASP A 67 6.13 1.04 14.73
C ASP A 67 4.75 1.16 14.05
N ALA A 68 4.52 0.37 12.99
CA ALA A 68 3.21 0.22 12.36
C ALA A 68 2.97 -1.23 11.91
N ALA A 69 1.72 -1.66 12.04
CA ALA A 69 1.18 -2.84 11.37
C ALA A 69 0.43 -2.41 10.12
N ILE A 70 0.49 -3.18 9.04
CA ILE A 70 -0.41 -3.05 7.92
C ILE A 70 -1.31 -4.29 7.87
N ILE A 71 -2.63 -4.07 7.79
CA ILE A 71 -3.58 -5.19 7.77
C ILE A 71 -3.25 -6.18 6.66
N PHE A 72 -3.29 -7.48 6.95
CA PHE A 72 -3.11 -8.50 5.92
C PHE A 72 -4.38 -8.61 5.08
N SER A 73 -4.25 -8.25 3.81
CA SER A 73 -5.33 -8.22 2.83
C SER A 73 -4.73 -8.17 1.42
N ASP A 74 -5.56 -7.96 0.40
CA ASP A 74 -5.14 -7.67 -0.96
C ASP A 74 -5.90 -6.47 -1.54
N ILE A 75 -5.25 -5.74 -2.45
CA ILE A 75 -5.85 -4.55 -3.10
C ILE A 75 -7.06 -4.88 -3.98
N LEU A 76 -7.22 -6.13 -4.42
CA LEU A 76 -8.34 -6.57 -5.26
C LEU A 76 -9.57 -7.00 -4.45
N LEU A 77 -9.41 -7.33 -3.15
CA LEU A 77 -10.55 -7.76 -2.31
C LEU A 77 -11.73 -6.77 -2.35
N PRO A 78 -11.52 -5.45 -2.29
CA PRO A 78 -12.63 -4.50 -2.36
C PRO A 78 -13.41 -4.54 -3.69
N LEU A 79 -12.80 -5.06 -4.77
CA LEU A 79 -13.46 -5.18 -6.08
C LEU A 79 -14.60 -6.21 -6.09
N THR A 80 -14.66 -7.12 -5.12
CA THR A 80 -15.79 -8.06 -4.96
C THR A 80 -17.10 -7.32 -4.67
N ALA A 81 -17.04 -6.15 -4.01
CA ALA A 81 -18.19 -5.27 -3.84
C ALA A 81 -18.70 -4.68 -5.16
N LEU A 82 -17.91 -4.72 -6.22
CA LEU A 82 -18.28 -4.32 -7.58
C LEU A 82 -18.69 -5.51 -8.45
N GLY A 83 -18.71 -6.72 -7.87
CA GLY A 83 -19.04 -7.97 -8.57
C GLY A 83 -17.91 -8.51 -9.43
N VAL A 84 -16.67 -8.11 -9.18
CA VAL A 84 -15.50 -8.64 -9.86
C VAL A 84 -15.06 -9.92 -9.18
N GLU A 85 -14.86 -10.98 -9.96
CA GLU A 85 -14.37 -12.26 -9.51
C GLU A 85 -12.91 -12.45 -9.95
N PHE A 86 -12.07 -12.90 -9.02
CA PHE A 86 -10.64 -13.15 -9.25
C PHE A 86 -10.14 -14.32 -8.40
N GLU A 87 -9.01 -14.87 -8.81
CA GLU A 87 -8.30 -15.94 -8.10
C GLU A 87 -6.80 -15.63 -8.00
N PHE A 88 -6.14 -16.33 -7.08
CA PHE A 88 -4.69 -16.25 -6.89
C PHE A 88 -4.12 -17.64 -7.16
N PRO A 89 -3.64 -17.92 -8.37
CA PRO A 89 -2.91 -19.15 -8.67
C PRO A 89 -1.66 -19.27 -7.78
N ASP A 90 -1.21 -20.50 -7.54
CA ASP A 90 0.00 -20.75 -6.75
C ASP A 90 1.25 -20.12 -7.41
N GLU A 91 1.26 -20.07 -8.73
CA GLU A 91 2.28 -19.36 -9.52
C GLU A 91 1.64 -18.20 -10.29
N GLY A 92 2.38 -17.09 -10.36
CA GLY A 92 1.91 -15.87 -10.99
C GLY A 92 1.30 -14.87 -10.01
N GLY A 93 0.59 -13.91 -10.55
CA GLY A 93 -0.16 -12.90 -9.79
C GLY A 93 -1.65 -13.18 -9.81
N PRO A 94 -2.47 -12.27 -9.24
CA PRO A 94 -3.91 -12.39 -9.31
C PRO A 94 -4.41 -12.40 -10.75
N GLN A 95 -5.45 -13.19 -11.00
CA GLN A 95 -6.10 -13.31 -12.30
C GLN A 95 -7.60 -13.09 -12.14
N LEU A 96 -8.18 -12.22 -12.96
CA LEU A 96 -9.61 -12.04 -13.05
C LEU A 96 -10.21 -13.19 -13.88
N ARG A 97 -11.39 -13.65 -13.50
CA ARG A 97 -12.14 -14.63 -14.32
C ARG A 97 -12.52 -14.08 -15.68
N GLU A 98 -12.80 -12.78 -15.75
CA GLU A 98 -13.13 -12.07 -16.98
C GLU A 98 -12.42 -10.71 -16.99
N ALA A 99 -11.60 -10.46 -18.02
CA ALA A 99 -11.03 -9.14 -18.26
C ALA A 99 -12.11 -8.18 -18.80
N LEU A 100 -12.17 -6.97 -18.26
CA LEU A 100 -13.15 -5.97 -18.68
C LEU A 100 -12.56 -5.09 -19.79
N ALA A 101 -12.69 -5.52 -21.04
CA ALA A 101 -12.00 -4.91 -22.18
C ALA A 101 -12.76 -3.74 -22.85
N THR A 102 -14.04 -3.55 -22.53
CA THR A 102 -14.92 -2.63 -23.28
C THR A 102 -15.68 -1.66 -22.37
N PRO A 103 -16.05 -0.46 -22.88
CA PRO A 103 -16.88 0.51 -22.14
C PRO A 103 -18.20 -0.07 -21.62
N ARG A 104 -18.81 -0.99 -22.38
CA ARG A 104 -20.05 -1.67 -21.97
C ARG A 104 -19.85 -2.54 -20.72
N GLN A 105 -18.68 -3.18 -20.58
CA GLN A 105 -18.33 -3.97 -19.40
C GLN A 105 -18.01 -3.04 -18.23
N TRP A 106 -17.27 -1.93 -18.46
CA TRP A 106 -16.96 -0.96 -17.40
C TRP A 106 -18.21 -0.31 -16.81
N ALA A 107 -19.21 0.00 -17.63
CA ALA A 107 -20.49 0.55 -17.18
C ALA A 107 -21.27 -0.39 -16.22
N ARG A 108 -20.90 -1.68 -16.16
CA ARG A 108 -21.49 -2.66 -15.23
C ARG A 108 -20.75 -2.72 -13.88
N VAL A 109 -19.58 -2.10 -13.79
CA VAL A 109 -18.81 -1.98 -12.55
C VAL A 109 -19.53 -0.97 -11.66
N ALA A 110 -20.32 -1.48 -10.73
CA ALA A 110 -21.11 -0.67 -9.81
C ALA A 110 -21.20 -1.37 -8.45
N PRO A 111 -21.32 -0.63 -7.34
CA PRO A 111 -21.49 -1.22 -6.03
C PRO A 111 -22.69 -2.18 -5.98
N ARG A 112 -22.48 -3.38 -5.46
CA ARG A 112 -23.51 -4.40 -5.26
C ARG A 112 -23.80 -4.60 -3.79
N ALA A 113 -25.06 -4.81 -3.45
CA ALA A 113 -25.43 -5.22 -2.10
C ALA A 113 -24.82 -6.59 -1.78
N GLY A 114 -24.23 -6.76 -0.59
CA GLY A 114 -23.74 -8.05 -0.10
C GLY A 114 -22.27 -8.37 -0.35
N GLY A 115 -21.44 -7.40 -0.67
CA GLY A 115 -19.98 -7.58 -0.72
C GLY A 115 -19.44 -7.95 0.67
N THR A 116 -19.19 -9.25 0.92
CA THR A 116 -18.80 -9.77 2.25
C THR A 116 -17.34 -9.52 2.58
N ASP A 117 -16.46 -9.46 1.58
CA ASP A 117 -15.00 -9.36 1.81
C ASP A 117 -14.60 -8.09 2.57
N ALA A 118 -15.24 -6.95 2.31
CA ALA A 118 -14.99 -5.71 3.04
C ALA A 118 -15.33 -5.84 4.54
N ALA A 119 -16.41 -6.54 4.88
CA ALA A 119 -16.80 -6.78 6.27
C ALA A 119 -15.81 -7.70 6.99
N LEU A 120 -15.32 -8.75 6.31
CA LEU A 120 -14.29 -9.65 6.86
C LEU A 120 -12.97 -8.92 7.13
N VAL A 121 -12.55 -8.02 6.22
CA VAL A 121 -11.36 -7.20 6.44
C VAL A 121 -11.58 -6.22 7.60
N ALA A 122 -12.75 -5.60 7.70
CA ALA A 122 -13.08 -4.70 8.83
C ALA A 122 -13.07 -5.45 10.17
N GLU A 123 -13.56 -6.68 10.22
CA GLU A 123 -13.47 -7.54 11.40
C GLU A 123 -12.00 -7.85 11.76
N ALA A 124 -11.17 -8.19 10.76
CA ALA A 124 -9.74 -8.40 10.98
C ALA A 124 -9.06 -7.13 11.53
N VAL A 125 -9.38 -5.93 11.00
CA VAL A 125 -8.89 -4.65 11.50
C VAL A 125 -9.26 -4.46 12.98
N ALA A 126 -10.51 -4.70 13.36
CA ALA A 126 -10.96 -4.57 14.75
C ALA A 126 -10.20 -5.51 15.69
N ARG A 127 -10.00 -6.78 15.28
CA ARG A 127 -9.25 -7.78 16.03
C ARG A 127 -7.78 -7.38 16.20
N VAL A 128 -7.13 -6.92 15.13
CA VAL A 128 -5.74 -6.45 15.17
C VAL A 128 -5.62 -5.24 16.08
N ARG A 129 -6.53 -4.25 15.94
CA ARG A 129 -6.46 -3.04 16.79
C ARG A 129 -6.61 -3.35 18.27
N ALA A 130 -7.45 -4.30 18.62
CA ALA A 130 -7.64 -4.74 20.01
C ALA A 130 -6.39 -5.42 20.60
N ALA A 131 -5.55 -6.04 19.76
CA ALA A 131 -4.36 -6.78 20.16
C ALA A 131 -3.04 -5.98 20.06
N LEU A 132 -3.02 -4.88 19.29
CA LEU A 132 -1.82 -4.04 19.12
C LEU A 132 -1.63 -3.11 20.32
N PRO A 133 -0.37 -2.86 20.75
CA PRO A 133 -0.03 -1.77 21.66
C PRO A 133 -0.52 -0.41 21.11
N GLU A 134 -0.79 0.54 22.00
CA GLU A 134 -1.31 1.86 21.60
C GLU A 134 -0.34 2.67 20.74
N GLU A 135 0.96 2.51 20.97
CA GLU A 135 2.04 3.18 20.23
C GLU A 135 2.23 2.64 18.81
N VAL A 136 1.75 1.43 18.50
CA VAL A 136 1.84 0.83 17.17
C VAL A 136 0.62 1.22 16.35
N ALA A 137 0.82 1.94 15.24
CA ALA A 137 -0.25 2.33 14.35
C ALA A 137 -0.73 1.13 13.49
N LEU A 138 -2.03 1.10 13.19
CA LEU A 138 -2.61 0.14 12.25
C LEU A 138 -2.94 0.83 10.93
N ILE A 139 -2.33 0.38 9.85
CA ILE A 139 -2.54 0.90 8.50
C ILE A 139 -3.57 0.02 7.76
N ALA A 140 -4.65 0.62 7.29
CA ALA A 140 -5.53 0.04 6.28
C ALA A 140 -5.07 0.49 4.88
N PHE A 141 -5.43 -0.25 3.83
CA PHE A 141 -5.00 0.09 2.48
C PHE A 141 -5.97 -0.35 1.40
N CYS A 142 -5.82 0.26 0.22
CA CYS A 142 -6.45 -0.18 -1.02
C CYS A 142 -5.54 0.08 -2.23
N GLY A 143 -5.93 -0.44 -3.40
CA GLY A 143 -5.32 -0.05 -4.67
C GLY A 143 -5.81 1.32 -5.13
N ALA A 144 -4.95 2.07 -5.81
CA ALA A 144 -5.34 3.30 -6.49
C ALA A 144 -6.24 3.00 -7.71
N PRO A 145 -7.11 3.94 -8.12
CA PRO A 145 -8.03 3.73 -9.25
C PRO A 145 -7.33 3.28 -10.53
N TRP A 146 -6.20 3.89 -10.91
CA TRP A 146 -5.42 3.49 -12.08
C TRP A 146 -4.91 2.05 -11.96
N THR A 147 -4.31 1.71 -10.83
CA THR A 147 -3.81 0.35 -10.59
C THR A 147 -4.93 -0.68 -10.65
N LEU A 148 -6.09 -0.41 -10.06
CA LEU A 148 -7.24 -1.31 -10.10
C LEU A 148 -7.85 -1.42 -11.50
N ALA A 149 -8.01 -0.30 -12.21
CA ALA A 149 -8.47 -0.31 -13.61
C ALA A 149 -7.53 -1.12 -14.51
N SER A 150 -6.21 -1.05 -14.25
CA SER A 150 -5.23 -1.86 -14.97
C SER A 150 -5.47 -3.35 -14.78
N TYR A 151 -5.73 -3.82 -13.56
CA TYR A 151 -6.10 -5.21 -13.31
C TYR A 151 -7.40 -5.59 -14.00
N LEU A 152 -8.42 -4.71 -13.95
CA LEU A 152 -9.71 -4.98 -14.59
C LEU A 152 -9.58 -5.15 -16.10
N VAL A 153 -8.80 -4.32 -16.77
CA VAL A 153 -8.67 -4.32 -18.24
C VAL A 153 -7.67 -5.37 -18.72
N GLU A 154 -6.54 -5.54 -18.06
CA GLU A 154 -5.55 -6.56 -18.43
C GLU A 154 -6.03 -7.98 -18.06
N GLY A 155 -6.84 -8.12 -17.01
CA GLY A 155 -7.32 -9.39 -16.47
C GLY A 155 -6.31 -10.12 -15.58
N ALA A 156 -5.05 -9.67 -15.56
CA ALA A 156 -3.94 -10.24 -14.80
C ALA A 156 -2.85 -9.18 -14.58
N THR A 157 -1.75 -9.58 -13.92
CA THR A 157 -0.53 -8.75 -13.89
C THR A 157 0.00 -8.52 -15.30
N SER A 158 0.33 -7.27 -15.62
CA SER A 158 0.90 -6.86 -16.90
C SER A 158 2.20 -6.09 -16.67
N ARG A 159 3.17 -6.23 -17.57
CA ARG A 159 4.42 -5.48 -17.50
C ARG A 159 4.24 -4.06 -18.03
N ASP A 160 3.57 -3.91 -19.15
CA ASP A 160 3.53 -2.66 -19.92
C ASP A 160 2.15 -2.00 -19.95
N HIS A 161 1.12 -2.66 -19.41
CA HIS A 161 -0.27 -2.18 -19.35
C HIS A 161 -0.79 -1.69 -20.69
N THR A 162 -0.45 -2.41 -21.77
CA THR A 162 -0.70 -1.98 -23.15
C THR A 162 -2.18 -1.88 -23.47
N ARG A 163 -2.97 -2.88 -23.03
CA ARG A 163 -4.43 -2.89 -23.22
C ARG A 163 -5.08 -1.73 -22.50
N THR A 164 -4.67 -1.51 -21.25
CA THR A 164 -5.22 -0.45 -20.40
C THR A 164 -4.93 0.93 -20.97
N LYS A 165 -3.69 1.18 -21.42
CA LYS A 165 -3.32 2.45 -22.06
C LYS A 165 -4.06 2.67 -23.38
N ALA A 166 -4.19 1.62 -24.21
CA ALA A 166 -4.96 1.71 -25.44
C ALA A 166 -6.44 2.03 -25.18
N ALA A 167 -7.04 1.35 -24.18
CA ALA A 167 -8.43 1.58 -23.78
C ALA A 167 -8.66 2.99 -23.24
N LEU A 168 -7.74 3.52 -22.46
CA LEU A 168 -7.77 4.89 -21.94
C LEU A 168 -7.74 5.91 -23.08
N LEU A 169 -6.87 5.70 -24.07
CA LEU A 169 -6.75 6.61 -25.22
C LEU A 169 -7.94 6.53 -26.19
N GLU A 170 -8.49 5.33 -26.40
CA GLU A 170 -9.61 5.10 -27.29
C GLU A 170 -10.96 5.56 -26.70
N TYR A 171 -11.14 5.38 -25.38
CA TYR A 171 -12.42 5.65 -24.70
C TYR A 171 -12.24 6.53 -23.46
N PRO A 172 -11.65 7.75 -23.57
CA PRO A 172 -11.21 8.54 -22.42
C PRO A 172 -12.35 8.88 -21.44
N GLN A 173 -13.56 9.20 -21.92
CA GLN A 173 -14.68 9.56 -21.06
C GLN A 173 -15.21 8.34 -20.28
N ALA A 174 -15.36 7.20 -20.95
CA ALA A 174 -15.82 5.97 -20.32
C ALA A 174 -14.77 5.44 -19.33
N PHE A 175 -13.49 5.59 -19.64
CA PHE A 175 -12.41 5.21 -18.75
C PHE A 175 -12.34 6.13 -17.51
N ALA A 176 -12.51 7.44 -17.68
CA ALA A 176 -12.60 8.38 -16.55
C ALA A 176 -13.76 8.04 -15.62
N GLN A 177 -14.91 7.61 -16.16
CA GLN A 177 -16.06 7.15 -15.36
C GLN A 177 -15.72 5.89 -14.56
N LEU A 178 -15.01 4.91 -15.17
CA LEU A 178 -14.52 3.72 -14.44
C LEU A 178 -13.61 4.13 -13.28
N LEU A 179 -12.64 5.02 -13.51
CA LEU A 179 -11.73 5.49 -12.48
C LEU A 179 -12.47 6.23 -11.34
N ALA A 180 -13.49 7.02 -11.67
CA ALA A 180 -14.32 7.69 -10.67
C ALA A 180 -15.10 6.67 -9.81
N THR A 181 -15.71 5.65 -10.42
CA THR A 181 -16.40 4.57 -9.70
C THR A 181 -15.46 3.82 -8.75
N LEU A 182 -14.24 3.53 -9.19
CA LEU A 182 -13.22 2.89 -8.36
C LEU A 182 -12.81 3.80 -7.19
N ALA A 183 -12.60 5.10 -7.43
CA ALA A 183 -12.23 6.05 -6.39
C ALA A 183 -13.29 6.12 -5.28
N GLU A 184 -14.57 6.24 -5.64
CA GLU A 184 -15.68 6.29 -4.70
C GLU A 184 -15.81 4.99 -3.89
N THR A 185 -15.65 3.84 -4.55
CA THR A 185 -15.72 2.53 -3.89
C THR A 185 -14.56 2.35 -2.90
N MET A 186 -13.34 2.71 -3.30
CA MET A 186 -12.16 2.60 -2.43
C MET A 186 -12.21 3.57 -1.26
N ALA A 187 -12.76 4.77 -1.45
CA ALA A 187 -12.97 5.72 -0.35
C ALA A 187 -13.95 5.14 0.69
N ALA A 188 -15.11 4.65 0.25
CA ALA A 188 -16.10 4.04 1.14
C ALA A 188 -15.53 2.80 1.88
N TYR A 189 -14.73 1.99 1.20
CA TYR A 189 -14.04 0.85 1.80
C TYR A 189 -13.08 1.29 2.92
N LEU A 190 -12.18 2.23 2.64
CA LEU A 190 -11.21 2.72 3.63
C LEU A 190 -11.90 3.46 4.80
N GLU A 191 -12.96 4.25 4.54
CA GLU A 191 -13.78 4.83 5.60
C GLU A 191 -14.34 3.76 6.55
N GLY A 192 -14.77 2.61 6.00
CA GLY A 192 -15.22 1.45 6.77
C GLY A 192 -14.10 0.88 7.65
N LEU A 193 -12.88 0.74 7.13
CA LEU A 193 -11.74 0.21 7.87
C LEU A 193 -11.24 1.20 8.95
N VAL A 194 -11.33 2.50 8.70
CA VAL A 194 -11.04 3.52 9.74
C VAL A 194 -12.04 3.43 10.88
N ARG A 195 -13.34 3.30 10.58
CA ARG A 195 -14.36 3.05 11.61
C ARG A 195 -14.13 1.76 12.40
N ALA A 196 -13.53 0.74 11.78
CA ALA A 196 -13.15 -0.52 12.44
C ALA A 196 -11.89 -0.40 13.30
N GLY A 197 -11.16 0.72 13.24
CA GLY A 197 -10.03 1.02 14.13
C GLY A 197 -8.67 1.19 13.44
N ALA A 198 -8.61 1.35 12.13
CA ALA A 198 -7.36 1.72 11.46
C ALA A 198 -6.95 3.16 11.83
N ASP A 199 -5.66 3.37 12.10
CA ASP A 199 -5.08 4.65 12.54
C ASP A 199 -4.51 5.48 11.38
N ALA A 200 -4.27 4.85 10.22
CA ALA A 200 -3.80 5.48 8.99
C ALA A 200 -4.30 4.70 7.78
N VAL A 201 -4.29 5.34 6.61
CA VAL A 201 -4.63 4.68 5.35
C VAL A 201 -3.53 4.85 4.32
N GLN A 202 -3.28 3.80 3.51
CA GLN A 202 -2.34 3.86 2.40
C GLN A 202 -3.01 3.44 1.10
N VAL A 203 -2.87 4.27 0.06
CA VAL A 203 -3.35 3.99 -1.29
C VAL A 203 -2.16 3.56 -2.14
N PHE A 204 -2.25 2.38 -2.75
CA PHE A 204 -1.18 1.81 -3.55
C PHE A 204 -1.42 2.05 -5.04
N ASP A 205 -0.71 3.01 -5.64
CA ASP A 205 -0.63 3.16 -7.09
C ASP A 205 0.63 2.46 -7.62
N SER A 206 0.59 1.13 -7.59
CA SER A 206 1.72 0.28 -7.95
C SER A 206 2.15 0.43 -9.41
N TRP A 207 1.23 0.84 -10.27
CA TRP A 207 1.42 0.97 -11.72
C TRP A 207 1.48 2.42 -12.20
N ALA A 208 1.60 3.39 -11.28
CA ALA A 208 1.72 4.81 -11.60
C ALA A 208 2.76 5.10 -12.68
N GLY A 209 3.96 4.52 -12.53
CA GLY A 209 5.09 4.70 -13.45
C GLY A 209 4.87 4.19 -14.86
N SER A 210 3.77 3.50 -15.16
CA SER A 210 3.42 3.06 -16.52
C SER A 210 2.86 4.19 -17.40
N LEU A 211 2.42 5.31 -16.78
CA LEU A 211 1.88 6.47 -17.47
C LEU A 211 2.93 7.57 -17.64
N SER A 212 2.80 8.36 -18.70
CA SER A 212 3.49 9.64 -18.81
C SER A 212 2.96 10.63 -17.78
N ALA A 213 3.73 11.67 -17.45
CA ALA A 213 3.29 12.71 -16.52
C ALA A 213 1.99 13.39 -16.98
N GLN A 214 1.83 13.61 -18.29
CA GLN A 214 0.61 14.19 -18.86
C GLN A 214 -0.61 13.29 -18.63
N LEU A 215 -0.55 12.00 -19.00
CA LEU A 215 -1.67 11.07 -18.82
C LEU A 215 -1.98 10.84 -17.34
N TYR A 216 -0.96 10.81 -16.50
CA TYR A 216 -1.14 10.70 -15.06
C TYR A 216 -1.87 11.92 -14.49
N GLN A 217 -1.46 13.13 -14.90
CA GLN A 217 -2.11 14.37 -14.50
C GLN A 217 -3.58 14.42 -14.94
N GLU A 218 -3.85 13.98 -16.15
CA GLU A 218 -5.19 14.06 -16.76
C GLU A 218 -6.15 13.01 -16.17
N PHE A 219 -5.70 11.76 -16.04
CA PHE A 219 -6.59 10.63 -15.71
C PHE A 219 -6.42 10.05 -14.29
N ALA A 220 -5.22 10.05 -13.72
CA ALA A 220 -5.00 9.44 -12.41
C ALA A 220 -5.18 10.44 -11.25
N ILE A 221 -4.73 11.68 -11.40
CA ILE A 221 -4.82 12.69 -10.34
C ILE A 221 -6.26 13.00 -9.92
N PRO A 222 -7.25 13.24 -10.82
CA PRO A 222 -8.61 13.57 -10.40
C PRO A 222 -9.25 12.48 -9.50
N PRO A 223 -9.30 11.19 -9.89
CA PRO A 223 -9.88 10.15 -9.03
C PRO A 223 -9.07 9.91 -7.75
N LEU A 224 -7.73 10.03 -7.76
CA LEU A 224 -6.91 9.99 -6.55
C LEU A 224 -7.25 11.13 -5.60
N SER A 225 -7.40 12.35 -6.12
CA SER A 225 -7.76 13.53 -5.32
C SER A 225 -9.16 13.39 -4.72
N THR A 226 -10.12 12.83 -5.45
CA THR A 226 -11.45 12.51 -4.94
C THR A 226 -11.37 11.51 -3.78
N LEU A 227 -10.67 10.39 -3.98
CA LEU A 227 -10.48 9.36 -2.96
C LEU A 227 -9.83 9.94 -1.70
N MET A 228 -8.68 10.60 -1.86
CA MET A 228 -7.94 11.18 -0.74
C MET A 228 -8.70 12.32 -0.07
N GLY A 229 -9.43 13.14 -0.84
CA GLY A 229 -10.26 14.24 -0.33
C GLY A 229 -11.38 13.73 0.56
N ARG A 230 -12.09 12.66 0.17
CA ARG A 230 -13.11 12.03 1.01
C ARG A 230 -12.56 11.52 2.33
N LEU A 231 -11.39 10.89 2.30
CA LEU A 231 -10.74 10.36 3.50
C LEU A 231 -10.28 11.46 4.47
N ALA A 232 -10.19 12.72 4.04
CA ALA A 232 -9.82 13.83 4.93
C ALA A 232 -10.77 13.95 6.13
N ALA A 233 -12.05 13.67 5.94
CA ALA A 233 -13.05 13.72 7.00
C ALA A 233 -12.83 12.68 8.12
N THR A 234 -12.04 11.64 7.86
CA THR A 234 -11.72 10.61 8.87
C THR A 234 -10.69 11.08 9.90
N GLY A 235 -9.92 12.13 9.60
CA GLY A 235 -8.88 12.68 10.47
C GLY A 235 -7.61 11.82 10.60
N VAL A 236 -7.53 10.65 9.93
CA VAL A 236 -6.34 9.79 9.95
C VAL A 236 -5.35 10.20 8.84
N PRO A 237 -4.03 10.03 9.02
CA PRO A 237 -3.05 10.27 7.98
C PRO A 237 -3.30 9.41 6.74
N ARG A 238 -3.17 10.04 5.56
CA ARG A 238 -3.31 9.42 4.25
C ARG A 238 -1.96 9.35 3.57
N ILE A 239 -1.59 8.17 3.12
CA ILE A 239 -0.30 7.88 2.51
C ILE A 239 -0.54 7.44 1.07
N LEU A 240 0.15 8.04 0.11
CA LEU A 240 0.14 7.61 -1.28
C LEU A 240 1.46 6.89 -1.60
N TYR A 241 1.38 5.64 -2.04
CA TYR A 241 2.51 4.94 -2.67
C TYR A 241 2.37 5.02 -4.18
N ALA A 242 3.41 5.48 -4.88
CA ALA A 242 3.47 5.52 -6.33
C ALA A 242 4.69 4.75 -6.84
N GLY A 243 4.48 3.59 -7.45
CA GLY A 243 5.55 2.71 -7.92
C GLY A 243 6.14 3.17 -9.26
N GLY A 244 7.49 3.19 -9.38
CA GLY A 244 8.18 3.59 -10.60
C GLY A 244 7.97 5.05 -11.01
N ALA A 245 7.56 5.90 -10.07
CA ALA A 245 6.98 7.22 -10.31
C ALA A 245 7.96 8.39 -10.18
N SER A 246 9.27 8.16 -10.34
CA SER A 246 10.28 9.23 -10.22
C SER A 246 10.00 10.44 -11.11
N HIS A 247 9.50 10.22 -12.32
CA HIS A 247 9.11 11.27 -13.27
C HIS A 247 7.75 11.94 -12.94
N LEU A 248 7.00 11.39 -11.99
CA LEU A 248 5.67 11.89 -11.58
C LEU A 248 5.70 12.72 -10.30
N LEU A 249 6.84 12.80 -9.58
CA LEU A 249 6.91 13.47 -8.28
C LEU A 249 6.32 14.87 -8.27
N PRO A 250 6.61 15.76 -9.26
CA PRO A 250 5.99 17.09 -9.30
C PRO A 250 4.45 17.02 -9.41
N THR A 251 3.94 16.04 -10.17
CA THR A 251 2.50 15.84 -10.36
C THR A 251 1.83 15.31 -9.08
N LEU A 252 2.52 14.43 -8.34
CA LEU A 252 2.02 13.87 -7.07
C LEU A 252 1.81 14.93 -5.98
N ALA A 253 2.50 16.09 -6.06
CA ALA A 253 2.30 17.20 -5.13
C ALA A 253 0.86 17.75 -5.14
N ALA A 254 0.09 17.53 -6.21
CA ALA A 254 -1.32 17.92 -6.30
C ALA A 254 -2.27 17.00 -5.51
N VAL A 255 -1.85 15.77 -5.13
CA VAL A 255 -2.71 14.83 -4.39
C VAL A 255 -2.78 15.23 -2.92
N PRO A 256 -3.97 15.40 -2.31
CA PRO A 256 -4.11 15.80 -0.91
C PRO A 256 -3.86 14.61 0.04
N CYS A 257 -2.60 14.42 0.46
CA CYS A 257 -2.18 13.39 1.42
C CYS A 257 -1.10 13.93 2.37
N GLU A 258 -0.92 13.33 3.51
CA GLU A 258 0.09 13.73 4.51
C GLU A 258 1.47 13.16 4.17
N ALA A 259 1.53 11.97 3.57
CA ALA A 259 2.78 11.30 3.26
C ALA A 259 2.79 10.72 1.84
N VAL A 260 3.98 10.71 1.22
CA VAL A 260 4.21 10.01 -0.05
C VAL A 260 5.29 8.95 0.15
N SER A 261 4.96 7.71 -0.22
CA SER A 261 5.89 6.60 -0.20
C SER A 261 6.56 6.47 -1.57
N VAL A 262 7.88 6.54 -1.60
CA VAL A 262 8.70 6.55 -2.81
C VAL A 262 9.57 5.30 -2.91
N ASP A 263 9.87 4.88 -4.14
CA ASP A 263 10.78 3.76 -4.38
C ASP A 263 12.26 4.19 -4.41
N TRP A 264 13.16 3.22 -4.48
CA TRP A 264 14.62 3.42 -4.42
C TRP A 264 15.23 4.14 -5.65
N ARG A 265 14.44 4.41 -6.69
CA ARG A 265 14.90 5.14 -7.89
C ARG A 265 14.95 6.65 -7.67
N VAL A 266 14.46 7.11 -6.53
CA VAL A 266 14.42 8.52 -6.13
C VAL A 266 15.31 8.70 -4.90
N SER A 267 16.14 9.74 -4.87
CA SER A 267 16.82 10.11 -3.63
C SER A 267 15.85 10.74 -2.63
N LEU A 268 16.01 10.46 -1.34
CA LEU A 268 15.15 11.03 -0.30
C LEU A 268 15.19 12.58 -0.29
N PRO A 269 16.36 13.25 -0.43
CA PRO A 269 16.42 14.72 -0.56
C PRO A 269 15.67 15.23 -1.81
N GLY A 270 15.79 14.52 -2.94
CA GLY A 270 15.08 14.87 -4.17
C GLY A 270 13.56 14.76 -4.02
N ALA A 271 13.08 13.70 -3.36
CA ALA A 271 11.67 13.53 -3.05
C ALA A 271 11.16 14.66 -2.13
N ALA A 272 11.88 14.97 -1.06
CA ALA A 272 11.50 16.03 -0.12
C ALA A 272 11.44 17.42 -0.77
N ALA A 273 12.37 17.71 -1.70
CA ALA A 273 12.38 18.97 -2.43
C ALA A 273 11.18 19.11 -3.40
N LEU A 274 10.75 18.01 -4.03
CA LEU A 274 9.64 18.00 -4.99
C LEU A 274 8.26 17.85 -4.33
N LEU A 275 8.21 17.44 -3.06
CA LEU A 275 6.99 17.20 -2.28
C LEU A 275 7.00 18.03 -0.98
N PRO A 276 7.09 19.37 -1.08
CA PRO A 276 7.21 20.24 0.09
C PRO A 276 6.01 20.07 1.03
N GLY A 277 6.28 20.00 2.34
CA GLY A 277 5.25 19.85 3.37
C GLY A 277 4.66 18.43 3.49
N ARG A 278 5.19 17.46 2.75
CA ARG A 278 4.80 16.05 2.86
C ARG A 278 5.82 15.25 3.65
N ALA A 279 5.37 14.30 4.45
CA ALA A 279 6.23 13.28 4.98
C ALA A 279 6.66 12.32 3.84
N ILE A 280 7.91 11.85 3.89
CA ILE A 280 8.46 10.91 2.91
C ILE A 280 8.59 9.54 3.56
N GLN A 281 8.03 8.51 2.93
CA GLN A 281 8.16 7.13 3.35
C GLN A 281 9.05 6.36 2.37
N GLY A 282 9.97 5.58 2.88
CA GLY A 282 10.87 4.73 2.08
C GLY A 282 12.32 4.89 2.50
N ASN A 283 13.29 4.47 1.69
CA ASN A 283 13.10 3.85 0.37
C ASN A 283 14.21 2.85 0.03
N LEU A 284 14.64 2.04 1.02
CA LEU A 284 15.68 1.05 0.74
C LEU A 284 15.23 0.10 -0.37
N ASP A 285 16.11 -0.18 -1.35
CA ASP A 285 15.85 -1.22 -2.34
C ASP A 285 15.63 -2.57 -1.64
N PRO A 286 14.49 -3.26 -1.84
CA PRO A 286 14.26 -4.57 -1.27
C PRO A 286 15.35 -5.60 -1.61
N ALA A 287 16.05 -5.44 -2.73
CA ALA A 287 17.17 -6.30 -3.11
C ALA A 287 18.35 -6.19 -2.14
N ALA A 288 18.52 -5.06 -1.45
CA ALA A 288 19.55 -4.89 -0.43
C ALA A 288 19.40 -5.91 0.71
N LEU A 289 18.17 -6.29 1.05
CA LEU A 289 17.88 -7.29 2.08
C LEU A 289 18.25 -8.73 1.68
N LEU A 290 18.66 -8.97 0.42
CA LEU A 290 19.17 -10.27 -0.03
C LEU A 290 20.69 -10.39 0.13
N ALA A 291 21.36 -9.29 0.48
CA ALA A 291 22.82 -9.24 0.67
C ALA A 291 23.22 -9.71 2.09
N SER A 292 24.51 -9.60 2.42
CA SER A 292 24.97 -9.91 3.78
C SER A 292 24.42 -8.91 4.82
N PRO A 293 24.25 -9.31 6.10
CA PRO A 293 23.81 -8.39 7.17
C PRO A 293 24.66 -7.12 7.27
N ALA A 294 25.97 -7.22 7.04
CA ALA A 294 26.87 -6.06 7.02
C ALA A 294 26.54 -5.08 5.89
N THR A 295 26.19 -5.61 4.72
CA THR A 295 25.76 -4.79 3.57
C THR A 295 24.40 -4.15 3.84
N VAL A 296 23.44 -4.88 4.43
CA VAL A 296 22.15 -4.33 4.85
C VAL A 296 22.35 -3.14 5.79
N ARG A 297 23.16 -3.30 6.86
CA ARG A 297 23.45 -2.22 7.82
C ARG A 297 24.07 -1.01 7.13
N ARG A 298 25.05 -1.21 6.26
CA ARG A 298 25.69 -0.12 5.50
C ARG A 298 24.69 0.64 4.61
N ALA A 299 23.87 -0.08 3.83
CA ALA A 299 22.87 0.52 2.96
C ALA A 299 21.79 1.25 3.76
N THR A 300 21.38 0.70 4.90
CA THR A 300 20.43 1.34 5.81
C THR A 300 21.00 2.65 6.37
N ARG A 301 22.24 2.66 6.86
CA ARG A 301 22.90 3.89 7.36
C ARG A 301 23.03 4.95 6.26
N GLN A 302 23.34 4.54 5.03
CA GLN A 302 23.39 5.47 3.91
C GLN A 302 22.01 6.11 3.67
N MET A 303 20.93 5.32 3.60
CA MET A 303 19.59 5.82 3.46
C MET A 303 19.20 6.79 4.61
N MET A 304 19.58 6.46 5.84
CA MET A 304 19.33 7.31 7.01
C MET A 304 20.07 8.66 6.92
N ALA A 305 21.31 8.66 6.40
CA ALA A 305 22.09 9.89 6.24
C ALA A 305 21.49 10.85 5.19
N GLU A 306 20.72 10.33 4.24
CA GLU A 306 20.01 11.09 3.22
C GLU A 306 18.58 11.48 3.62
N ALA A 307 18.09 10.97 4.74
CA ALA A 307 16.70 11.15 5.17
C ALA A 307 16.41 12.59 5.62
N PRO A 308 15.20 13.12 5.37
CA PRO A 308 14.77 14.38 5.93
C PRO A 308 14.79 14.33 7.47
N ALA A 309 15.20 15.44 8.11
CA ALA A 309 15.26 15.54 9.56
C ALA A 309 13.90 15.42 10.26
N ARG A 310 12.80 15.65 9.54
CA ARG A 310 11.41 15.52 10.01
C ARG A 310 10.54 14.91 8.94
N GLY A 311 9.48 14.24 9.35
CA GLY A 311 8.51 13.66 8.42
C GLY A 311 9.10 12.55 7.57
N TRP A 312 10.03 11.75 8.13
CA TRP A 312 10.53 10.56 7.45
C TRP A 312 10.10 9.28 8.16
N ILE A 313 9.63 8.32 7.36
CA ILE A 313 9.21 6.99 7.79
C ILE A 313 10.10 5.97 7.07
N ALA A 314 10.93 5.28 7.84
CA ALA A 314 11.82 4.27 7.29
C ALA A 314 11.04 3.07 6.75
N ASN A 315 11.25 2.73 5.51
CA ASN A 315 10.62 1.60 4.81
C ASN A 315 11.51 1.14 3.66
N LEU A 316 11.10 0.05 3.02
CA LEU A 316 11.62 -0.33 1.72
C LEU A 316 10.92 0.49 0.63
N GLY A 317 11.56 0.61 -0.53
CA GLY A 317 10.96 1.26 -1.71
C GLY A 317 9.90 0.42 -2.43
N HIS A 318 9.70 -0.83 -2.03
CA HIS A 318 8.65 -1.76 -2.48
C HIS A 318 8.47 -2.87 -1.44
N GLY A 319 7.54 -3.81 -1.67
CA GLY A 319 7.34 -4.96 -0.80
C GLY A 319 8.59 -5.83 -0.66
N ILE A 320 8.79 -6.35 0.57
CA ILE A 320 9.84 -7.32 0.87
C ILE A 320 9.71 -8.56 -0.03
N ARG A 321 10.85 -9.14 -0.40
CA ARG A 321 10.89 -10.34 -1.23
C ARG A 321 10.70 -11.61 -0.41
N PRO A 322 10.06 -12.65 -0.96
CA PRO A 322 9.88 -13.93 -0.27
C PRO A 322 11.18 -14.62 0.15
N GLU A 323 12.24 -14.37 -0.60
CA GLU A 323 13.58 -14.97 -0.39
C GLU A 323 14.39 -14.22 0.67
N THR A 324 13.87 -13.14 1.24
CA THR A 324 14.59 -12.31 2.21
C THR A 324 14.90 -13.09 3.49
N PRO A 325 16.18 -13.17 3.91
CA PRO A 325 16.52 -13.76 5.20
C PRO A 325 15.92 -12.95 6.36
N VAL A 326 15.27 -13.63 7.31
CA VAL A 326 14.67 -13.01 8.51
C VAL A 326 15.68 -12.16 9.28
N ALA A 327 16.93 -12.63 9.41
CA ALA A 327 18.01 -11.92 10.06
C ALA A 327 18.35 -10.57 9.40
N ASN A 328 18.13 -10.44 8.09
CA ASN A 328 18.39 -9.21 7.36
C ASN A 328 17.31 -8.15 7.63
N VAL A 329 16.07 -8.58 7.86
CA VAL A 329 15.02 -7.66 8.33
C VAL A 329 15.33 -7.16 9.74
N ALA A 330 15.79 -8.04 10.63
CA ALA A 330 16.24 -7.66 11.96
C ALA A 330 17.39 -6.64 11.87
N ALA A 331 18.41 -6.91 11.03
CA ALA A 331 19.54 -5.98 10.83
C ALA A 331 19.09 -4.61 10.31
N PHE A 332 18.11 -4.55 9.41
CA PHE A 332 17.51 -3.29 8.94
C PHE A 332 16.85 -2.51 10.08
N VAL A 333 15.97 -3.16 10.85
CA VAL A 333 15.23 -2.53 11.95
C VAL A 333 16.16 -2.08 13.08
N GLU A 334 17.10 -2.93 13.48
CA GLU A 334 18.11 -2.61 14.51
C GLU A 334 18.93 -1.38 14.12
N THR A 335 19.41 -1.33 12.87
CA THR A 335 20.23 -0.21 12.40
C THR A 335 19.48 1.13 12.46
N ILE A 336 18.18 1.14 12.12
CA ILE A 336 17.36 2.36 12.23
C ILE A 336 17.22 2.80 13.69
N ARG A 337 17.23 1.87 14.64
CA ARG A 337 17.08 2.15 16.07
C ARG A 337 18.39 2.52 16.76
N GLU A 338 19.54 2.18 16.21
CA GLU A 338 20.87 2.52 16.77
C GLU A 338 21.13 4.04 16.85
N VAL A 339 20.34 4.87 16.17
CA VAL A 339 20.52 6.34 16.05
C VAL A 339 19.68 7.13 17.06
N ALA A 340 19.04 6.44 18.02
CA ALA A 340 18.27 7.07 19.09
C ALA A 340 19.13 7.46 20.29
#